data_1c5a68db6a059b09844f24f9b0ee4156
#
_entry.id   1c5a68db6a059b09844f24f9b0ee4156
#
_cell.length_a   1.000
_cell.length_b   1.000
_cell.length_c   1.000
_cell.angle_alpha   90.00
_cell.angle_beta   90.00
_cell.angle_gamma   90.00
#
_symmetry.space_group_name_H-M   'P 1'
#
loop_
_entity.id
_entity.type
_entity.pdbx_description
1 polymer ?
#
loop_
_entity_poly.entity_id
_entity_poly.type
_entity_poly.pdbx_seq_one_letter_code
_entity_poly.pdbx_strand_id
1 'polypeptide(L)'
;MNEPQTDETQPAPSESGPRPALTRRRFWQLGAATAVTAGAVPLLSQTTAGASTTTSRTAQDYYDRAAELAGDNPVLKSIVSALTPGYAPARPPAPAPLRIFDNVAVVSVGWVSAVAILTSRGIILIDALNNPDEAEQILVPGLRELGADPSTIKYVVVTHAHGDHFGGAQYLADTYGARVMLAPADWDLLATNNPANAPTRDLDIADGQKLTLGDTTVTLHHTPGHTPGTVSPFFPARWRGRTHTGMLWGGTNPPAATASKETYLSSALTFASRMRRADVDIELSGHPFADYGLERMEQLRSAPNSAKNPFIVGTSGAQRWMKIVETMLRGRIAQDQEATTATTTALAATSPHTAGCC
;
A
#
# COMPACT_ATOMS: atom_id res chain seq x y z
N MET A 1 57.60 40.74 7.90
CA MET A 1 58.27 40.91 6.60
C MET A 1 57.37 40.22 5.56
N ASN A 2 56.80 41.09 4.75
CA ASN A 2 56.33 40.89 3.37
C ASN A 2 55.20 39.87 3.05
N GLU A 3 53.99 40.41 2.89
CA GLU A 3 53.15 40.20 1.71
C GLU A 3 53.86 40.63 0.38
N PRO A 4 53.38 40.24 -0.82
CA PRO A 4 52.15 40.74 -1.42
C PRO A 4 51.41 39.69 -2.31
N GLN A 5 50.06 39.76 -2.42
CA GLN A 5 49.19 40.31 -3.51
C GLN A 5 49.53 39.94 -4.95
N THR A 6 48.54 39.43 -5.66
CA THR A 6 47.86 39.88 -6.90
C THR A 6 46.95 38.76 -7.37
N ASP A 7 45.67 38.91 -7.57
CA ASP A 7 44.80 39.71 -8.45
C ASP A 7 44.46 39.01 -9.81
N GLU A 8 43.23 39.24 -10.21
CA GLU A 8 42.63 39.03 -11.53
C GLU A 8 42.16 37.61 -11.92
N THR A 9 41.05 37.34 -12.48
CA THR A 9 39.90 38.11 -13.06
C THR A 9 38.80 37.13 -13.40
N GLN A 10 37.56 37.52 -13.14
CA GLN A 10 36.36 36.90 -13.74
C GLN A 10 36.22 37.33 -15.22
N PRO A 11 35.59 36.55 -16.05
CA PRO A 11 34.75 37.09 -17.06
C PRO A 11 33.25 36.75 -16.84
N ALA A 12 32.43 37.76 -17.06
CA ALA A 12 31.00 37.81 -16.96
C ALA A 12 30.30 37.18 -18.20
N PRO A 13 28.94 37.08 -18.18
CA PRO A 13 28.19 36.11 -18.97
C PRO A 13 27.82 36.60 -20.37
N SER A 14 27.72 35.67 -21.30
CA SER A 14 27.23 35.93 -22.65
C SER A 14 25.72 35.58 -22.77
N GLU A 15 25.08 36.47 -23.48
CA GLU A 15 23.66 36.69 -23.64
C GLU A 15 22.84 35.57 -24.31
N SER A 16 21.58 35.63 -23.96
CA SER A 16 20.41 34.92 -24.45
C SER A 16 20.11 35.04 -25.92
N GLY A 17 19.80 33.95 -26.60
CA GLY A 17 19.06 33.90 -27.84
C GLY A 17 17.67 33.28 -27.61
N PRO A 18 16.63 33.74 -28.33
CA PRO A 18 15.25 33.38 -28.04
C PRO A 18 14.87 32.01 -28.62
N ARG A 19 14.11 31.23 -27.85
CA ARG A 19 13.50 29.94 -28.25
C ARG A 19 12.22 30.23 -29.08
N PRO A 20 11.96 29.50 -30.17
CA PRO A 20 10.73 29.64 -30.92
C PRO A 20 9.54 28.98 -30.26
N ALA A 21 8.42 29.70 -30.25
CA ALA A 21 7.12 29.25 -29.79
C ALA A 21 6.49 28.24 -30.76
N LEU A 22 6.03 27.11 -30.27
CA LEU A 22 5.24 26.13 -31.03
C LEU A 22 3.78 26.58 -31.08
N THR A 23 3.35 26.99 -32.27
CA THR A 23 1.99 27.41 -32.62
C THR A 23 1.04 26.21 -32.69
N ARG A 24 -0.11 26.35 -32.01
CA ARG A 24 -1.27 25.46 -32.11
C ARG A 24 -1.83 25.53 -33.54
N ARG A 25 -1.83 24.44 -34.31
CA ARG A 25 -2.62 24.27 -35.51
C ARG A 25 -4.03 23.77 -35.17
N ARG A 26 -4.99 24.65 -35.46
CA ARG A 26 -6.42 24.33 -35.54
C ARG A 26 -6.67 23.51 -36.80
N PHE A 27 -7.34 22.38 -36.71
CA PHE A 27 -7.94 21.70 -37.86
C PHE A 27 -9.40 22.15 -38.00
N TRP A 28 -9.70 22.74 -39.15
CA TRP A 28 -11.03 23.13 -39.58
C TRP A 28 -11.73 21.96 -40.29
N GLN A 29 -13.04 21.87 -40.06
CA GLN A 29 -13.97 20.99 -40.71
C GLN A 29 -14.15 21.33 -42.18
N LEU A 30 -14.30 20.31 -43.02
CA LEU A 30 -14.91 20.41 -44.34
C LEU A 30 -16.17 19.52 -44.32
N GLY A 31 -17.31 20.18 -44.39
CA GLY A 31 -18.58 19.54 -44.61
C GLY A 31 -18.77 19.21 -46.11
N ALA A 32 -19.31 18.03 -46.38
CA ALA A 32 -19.88 17.69 -47.66
C ALA A 32 -21.36 17.34 -47.45
N ALA A 33 -22.22 18.17 -48.06
CA ALA A 33 -23.65 17.90 -48.13
C ALA A 33 -23.92 16.87 -49.24
N THR A 34 -24.64 15.82 -48.96
CA THR A 34 -25.22 14.93 -49.96
C THR A 34 -26.74 14.79 -49.75
N ALA A 35 -27.44 14.86 -50.86
CA ALA A 35 -28.86 14.99 -51.02
C ALA A 35 -29.65 13.73 -50.50
N VAL A 36 -30.83 14.01 -49.93
CA VAL A 36 -31.81 13.02 -49.49
C VAL A 36 -32.64 12.56 -50.67
N THR A 37 -32.59 11.28 -51.00
CA THR A 37 -33.61 10.62 -51.83
C THR A 37 -34.52 9.83 -50.91
N ALA A 38 -35.83 10.14 -50.95
CA ALA A 38 -36.84 9.41 -50.21
C ALA A 38 -37.05 8.00 -50.78
N GLY A 39 -36.66 7.00 -50.05
CA GLY A 39 -36.97 5.61 -50.32
C GLY A 39 -37.84 5.02 -49.18
N ALA A 40 -38.93 4.35 -49.54
CA ALA A 40 -39.89 3.74 -48.63
C ALA A 40 -39.26 2.73 -47.68
N VAL A 41 -39.54 2.89 -46.40
CA VAL A 41 -39.08 1.99 -45.33
C VAL A 41 -40.07 0.84 -45.15
N PRO A 42 -39.65 -0.43 -45.25
CA PRO A 42 -40.48 -1.53 -44.77
C PRO A 42 -40.48 -1.55 -43.24
N LEU A 43 -41.64 -1.71 -42.62
CA LEU A 43 -41.80 -1.99 -41.20
C LEU A 43 -41.05 -3.27 -40.86
N LEU A 44 -39.87 -3.11 -40.30
CA LEU A 44 -39.16 -4.20 -39.62
C LEU A 44 -39.72 -4.28 -38.20
N SER A 45 -40.27 -5.45 -37.89
CA SER A 45 -40.68 -5.88 -36.55
C SER A 45 -39.59 -5.54 -35.53
N GLN A 46 -39.95 -4.78 -34.52
CA GLN A 46 -39.07 -4.57 -33.35
C GLN A 46 -38.94 -5.91 -32.63
N THR A 47 -37.89 -6.64 -32.90
CA THR A 47 -37.38 -7.63 -31.97
C THR A 47 -36.95 -6.85 -30.73
N THR A 48 -37.69 -7.00 -29.65
CA THR A 48 -37.27 -6.57 -28.32
C THR A 48 -35.89 -7.23 -28.05
N ALA A 49 -34.85 -6.48 -28.21
CA ALA A 49 -33.53 -6.86 -27.69
C ALA A 49 -33.74 -7.07 -26.19
N GLY A 50 -33.75 -8.33 -25.77
CA GLY A 50 -33.76 -8.68 -24.36
C GLY A 50 -32.57 -7.96 -23.73
N ALA A 51 -32.85 -6.99 -22.85
CA ALA A 51 -31.86 -6.40 -22.00
C ALA A 51 -31.22 -7.57 -21.24
N SER A 52 -29.99 -7.89 -21.61
CA SER A 52 -29.15 -8.81 -20.84
C SER A 52 -28.95 -8.12 -19.48
N THR A 53 -29.77 -8.50 -18.52
CA THR A 53 -29.59 -8.12 -17.13
C THR A 53 -28.27 -8.74 -16.71
N THR A 54 -27.18 -7.96 -16.81
CA THR A 54 -25.92 -8.28 -16.16
C THR A 54 -26.25 -8.28 -14.68
N THR A 55 -26.54 -9.45 -14.12
CA THR A 55 -26.78 -9.62 -12.69
C THR A 55 -25.56 -9.08 -11.99
N SER A 56 -25.70 -7.96 -11.26
CA SER A 56 -24.63 -7.42 -10.44
C SER A 56 -24.20 -8.51 -9.47
N ARG A 57 -22.90 -8.75 -9.38
CA ARG A 57 -22.36 -9.73 -8.41
C ARG A 57 -22.66 -9.27 -7.00
N THR A 58 -23.14 -10.20 -6.18
CA THR A 58 -23.36 -9.96 -4.75
C THR A 58 -22.04 -9.89 -4.00
N ALA A 59 -22.08 -9.36 -2.76
CA ALA A 59 -20.94 -9.41 -1.87
C ALA A 59 -20.42 -10.83 -1.66
N GLN A 60 -21.35 -11.80 -1.51
CA GLN A 60 -21.02 -13.22 -1.33
C GLN A 60 -20.29 -13.80 -2.54
N ASP A 61 -20.71 -13.48 -3.77
CA ASP A 61 -20.02 -13.94 -4.98
C ASP A 61 -18.54 -13.51 -5.02
N TYR A 62 -18.23 -12.32 -4.48
CA TYR A 62 -16.85 -11.84 -4.37
C TYR A 62 -16.08 -12.59 -3.28
N TYR A 63 -16.68 -12.86 -2.12
CA TYR A 63 -16.03 -13.59 -1.03
C TYR A 63 -15.76 -15.04 -1.44
N ASP A 64 -16.70 -15.71 -2.08
CA ASP A 64 -16.54 -17.06 -2.63
C ASP A 64 -15.41 -17.08 -3.67
N ARG A 65 -15.37 -16.09 -4.54
CA ARG A 65 -14.28 -15.95 -5.52
C ARG A 65 -12.92 -15.73 -4.90
N ALA A 66 -12.84 -14.97 -3.81
CA ALA A 66 -11.58 -14.78 -3.08
C ALA A 66 -11.12 -16.09 -2.42
N ALA A 67 -12.03 -16.87 -1.85
CA ALA A 67 -11.74 -18.19 -1.31
C ALA A 67 -11.26 -19.17 -2.38
N GLU A 68 -11.89 -19.19 -3.56
CA GLU A 68 -11.43 -19.99 -4.71
C GLU A 68 -10.01 -19.59 -5.15
N LEU A 69 -9.73 -18.28 -5.21
CA LEU A 69 -8.40 -17.76 -5.57
C LEU A 69 -7.34 -18.17 -4.54
N ALA A 70 -7.70 -18.26 -3.27
CA ALA A 70 -6.79 -18.70 -2.21
C ALA A 70 -6.52 -20.22 -2.29
N GLY A 71 -7.53 -21.02 -2.64
CA GLY A 71 -7.43 -22.46 -2.63
C GLY A 71 -6.93 -22.98 -1.29
N ASP A 72 -5.95 -23.89 -1.31
CA ASP A 72 -5.35 -24.43 -0.08
C ASP A 72 -4.08 -23.70 0.39
N ASN A 73 -3.71 -22.61 -0.27
CA ASN A 73 -2.51 -21.86 0.09
C ASN A 73 -2.73 -21.07 1.40
N PRO A 74 -1.98 -21.33 2.49
CA PRO A 74 -2.21 -20.70 3.78
C PRO A 74 -1.94 -19.20 3.76
N VAL A 75 -0.94 -18.73 3.01
CA VAL A 75 -0.63 -17.30 2.85
C VAL A 75 -1.81 -16.56 2.20
N LEU A 76 -2.43 -17.17 1.19
CA LEU A 76 -3.59 -16.58 0.52
C LEU A 76 -4.86 -16.68 1.37
N LYS A 77 -5.04 -17.74 2.16
CA LYS A 77 -6.13 -17.85 3.13
C LYS A 77 -6.03 -16.79 4.23
N SER A 78 -4.81 -16.43 4.66
CA SER A 78 -4.60 -15.39 5.68
C SER A 78 -5.13 -14.04 5.24
N ILE A 79 -4.86 -13.60 4.02
CA ILE A 79 -5.38 -12.31 3.53
C ILE A 79 -6.90 -12.35 3.30
N VAL A 80 -7.48 -13.47 2.86
CA VAL A 80 -8.95 -13.64 2.80
C VAL A 80 -9.54 -13.44 4.19
N SER A 81 -9.00 -14.13 5.21
CA SER A 81 -9.46 -14.00 6.60
C SER A 81 -9.32 -12.57 7.12
N ALA A 82 -8.15 -11.94 6.92
CA ALA A 82 -7.87 -10.59 7.40
C ALA A 82 -8.84 -9.53 6.81
N LEU A 83 -9.32 -9.74 5.58
CA LEU A 83 -10.24 -8.81 4.90
C LEU A 83 -11.73 -9.19 5.06
N THR A 84 -12.03 -10.32 5.72
CA THR A 84 -13.42 -10.73 5.99
C THR A 84 -14.06 -9.77 7.00
N PRO A 85 -15.33 -9.36 6.78
CA PRO A 85 -16.06 -8.53 7.73
C PRO A 85 -16.08 -9.15 9.14
N GLY A 86 -15.76 -8.34 10.15
CA GLY A 86 -15.75 -8.78 11.55
C GLY A 86 -14.53 -9.60 11.95
N TYR A 87 -13.54 -9.76 11.10
CA TYR A 87 -12.29 -10.43 11.50
C TYR A 87 -11.61 -9.69 12.66
N ALA A 88 -11.28 -10.45 13.69
CA ALA A 88 -10.54 -9.98 14.86
C ALA A 88 -9.23 -10.78 14.96
N PRO A 89 -8.07 -10.13 14.75
CA PRO A 89 -6.80 -10.83 14.80
C PRO A 89 -6.46 -11.31 16.20
N ALA A 90 -5.92 -12.51 16.31
CA ALA A 90 -5.29 -12.98 17.53
C ALA A 90 -4.06 -12.10 17.86
N ARG A 91 -3.76 -11.97 19.13
CA ARG A 91 -2.56 -11.29 19.65
C ARG A 91 -1.65 -12.30 20.36
N PRO A 92 -0.93 -13.15 19.61
CA PRO A 92 -0.01 -14.11 20.23
C PRO A 92 1.18 -13.36 20.87
N PRO A 93 1.95 -14.02 21.74
CA PRO A 93 3.20 -13.46 22.28
C PRO A 93 4.16 -13.04 21.16
N ALA A 94 5.00 -12.05 21.46
CA ALA A 94 6.06 -11.61 20.55
C ALA A 94 6.96 -12.81 20.17
N PRO A 95 7.15 -13.10 18.88
CA PRO A 95 8.09 -14.12 18.43
C PRO A 95 9.54 -13.62 18.61
N ALA A 96 10.50 -14.52 18.64
CA ALA A 96 11.89 -14.12 18.49
C ALA A 96 12.10 -13.39 17.16
N PRO A 97 12.95 -12.35 17.09
CA PRO A 97 13.23 -11.63 15.86
C PRO A 97 13.90 -12.55 14.83
N LEU A 98 13.77 -12.23 13.55
CA LEU A 98 14.33 -13.08 12.49
C LEU A 98 14.82 -12.25 11.28
N ARG A 99 16.02 -12.58 10.78
CA ARG A 99 16.39 -12.21 9.41
C ARG A 99 15.66 -13.13 8.44
N ILE A 100 14.69 -12.59 7.73
CA ILE A 100 13.93 -13.34 6.73
C ILE A 100 14.63 -13.36 5.36
N PHE A 101 15.59 -12.43 5.14
CA PHE A 101 16.53 -12.38 4.02
C PHE A 101 17.89 -11.91 4.53
N ASP A 102 18.93 -11.99 3.72
CA ASP A 102 20.28 -11.56 4.10
C ASP A 102 20.32 -10.09 4.55
N ASN A 103 19.43 -9.26 4.00
CA ASN A 103 19.33 -7.84 4.29
C ASN A 103 17.94 -7.38 4.77
N VAL A 104 17.04 -8.28 5.13
CA VAL A 104 15.70 -7.92 5.64
C VAL A 104 15.45 -8.68 6.94
N ALA A 105 15.14 -7.94 7.99
CA ALA A 105 14.83 -8.49 9.31
C ALA A 105 13.43 -8.05 9.77
N VAL A 106 12.76 -8.90 10.52
CA VAL A 106 11.44 -8.66 11.12
C VAL A 106 11.55 -8.73 12.63
N VAL A 107 11.03 -7.70 13.29
CA VAL A 107 10.77 -7.68 14.72
C VAL A 107 9.27 -7.46 14.93
N SER A 108 8.63 -8.33 15.69
CA SER A 108 7.17 -8.35 15.83
C SER A 108 6.74 -8.45 17.29
N VAL A 109 5.59 -7.88 17.60
CA VAL A 109 4.88 -8.11 18.88
C VAL A 109 3.74 -9.14 18.71
N GLY A 110 3.84 -9.96 17.66
CA GLY A 110 2.91 -11.05 17.37
C GLY A 110 1.78 -10.69 16.41
N TRP A 111 1.27 -9.47 16.44
CA TRP A 111 0.15 -9.05 15.58
C TRP A 111 0.48 -7.86 14.67
N VAL A 112 1.52 -7.11 15.00
CA VAL A 112 2.12 -6.06 14.17
C VAL A 112 3.63 -6.21 14.18
N SER A 113 4.29 -5.79 13.11
CA SER A 113 5.74 -5.97 12.89
C SER A 113 6.37 -4.70 12.37
N ALA A 114 7.63 -4.48 12.77
CA ALA A 114 8.55 -3.58 12.12
C ALA A 114 9.50 -4.36 11.21
N VAL A 115 9.78 -3.83 10.01
CA VAL A 115 10.65 -4.47 9.02
C VAL A 115 11.90 -3.62 8.81
N ALA A 116 13.06 -4.17 9.12
CA ALA A 116 14.35 -3.49 8.96
C ALA A 116 15.02 -3.90 7.66
N ILE A 117 15.29 -2.93 6.80
CA ILE A 117 16.10 -3.09 5.58
C ILE A 117 17.54 -2.70 5.94
N LEU A 118 18.41 -3.70 6.00
CA LEU A 118 19.81 -3.54 6.36
C LEU A 118 20.61 -3.17 5.11
N THR A 119 21.30 -2.04 5.17
CA THR A 119 22.09 -1.50 4.06
C THR A 119 23.56 -1.34 4.44
N SER A 120 24.43 -1.07 3.48
CA SER A 120 25.85 -0.82 3.74
C SER A 120 26.12 0.48 4.53
N ARG A 121 25.10 1.36 4.75
CA ARG A 121 25.23 2.64 5.45
C ARG A 121 24.25 2.83 6.60
N GLY A 122 23.62 1.76 7.07
CA GLY A 122 22.68 1.80 8.18
C GLY A 122 21.35 1.13 7.84
N ILE A 123 20.31 1.48 8.56
CA ILE A 123 19.02 0.81 8.53
C ILE A 123 17.96 1.79 8.01
N ILE A 124 17.13 1.32 7.07
CA ILE A 124 15.81 1.87 6.78
C ILE A 124 14.81 0.97 7.51
N LEU A 125 14.14 1.52 8.51
CA LEU A 125 13.11 0.81 9.25
C LEU A 125 11.74 1.14 8.66
N ILE A 126 10.90 0.14 8.45
CA ILE A 126 9.50 0.29 8.04
C ILE A 126 8.66 -0.03 9.25
N ASP A 127 7.89 0.95 9.74
CA ASP A 127 7.10 0.97 10.98
C ASP A 127 7.93 0.81 12.27
N ALA A 128 7.31 1.12 13.42
CA ALA A 128 7.98 1.23 14.71
C ALA A 128 7.16 0.69 15.89
N LEU A 129 6.22 -0.24 15.65
CA LEU A 129 5.35 -0.87 16.65
C LEU A 129 4.38 0.11 17.36
N ASN A 130 3.77 -0.30 18.48
CA ASN A 130 2.63 0.38 19.07
C ASN A 130 2.98 1.62 19.93
N ASN A 131 4.18 1.64 20.52
CA ASN A 131 4.52 2.65 21.54
C ASN A 131 6.04 2.68 21.79
N PRO A 132 6.55 3.71 22.53
CA PRO A 132 7.96 3.82 22.89
C PRO A 132 8.50 2.61 23.66
N ASP A 133 7.71 2.05 24.57
CA ASP A 133 8.15 0.91 25.41
C ASP A 133 8.44 -0.33 24.54
N GLU A 134 7.60 -0.62 23.57
CA GLU A 134 7.83 -1.71 22.63
C GLU A 134 9.03 -1.45 21.71
N ALA A 135 9.23 -0.20 21.30
CA ALA A 135 10.43 0.16 20.55
C ALA A 135 11.69 -0.04 21.38
N GLU A 136 11.70 0.38 22.64
CA GLU A 136 12.83 0.25 23.55
C GLU A 136 13.10 -1.19 23.97
N GLN A 137 12.03 -1.94 24.34
CA GLN A 137 12.16 -3.24 25.01
C GLN A 137 12.09 -4.44 24.06
N ILE A 138 11.55 -4.26 22.85
CA ILE A 138 11.38 -5.33 21.85
C ILE A 138 12.12 -5.03 20.55
N LEU A 139 11.84 -3.87 19.91
CA LEU A 139 12.41 -3.56 18.60
C LEU A 139 13.92 -3.38 18.65
N VAL A 140 14.41 -2.53 19.55
CA VAL A 140 15.84 -2.24 19.70
C VAL A 140 16.64 -3.47 20.13
N PRO A 141 16.25 -4.24 21.17
CA PRO A 141 16.90 -5.49 21.51
C PRO A 141 16.85 -6.52 20.38
N GLY A 142 15.70 -6.63 19.69
CA GLY A 142 15.55 -7.57 18.58
C GLY A 142 16.51 -7.26 17.41
N LEU A 143 16.73 -6.00 17.09
CA LEU A 143 17.73 -5.62 16.08
C LEU A 143 19.13 -5.99 16.52
N ARG A 144 19.50 -5.76 17.80
CA ARG A 144 20.81 -6.15 18.36
C ARG A 144 21.02 -7.66 18.34
N GLU A 145 20.00 -8.46 18.70
CA GLU A 145 20.05 -9.92 18.62
C GLU A 145 20.36 -10.40 17.22
N LEU A 146 19.82 -9.71 16.19
CA LEU A 146 20.11 -10.00 14.80
C LEU A 146 21.43 -9.42 14.30
N GLY A 147 22.25 -8.83 15.17
CA GLY A 147 23.53 -8.22 14.81
C GLY A 147 23.39 -6.92 14.01
N ALA A 148 22.25 -6.24 14.11
CA ALA A 148 22.02 -4.92 13.55
C ALA A 148 22.14 -3.85 14.65
N ASP A 149 22.95 -2.82 14.42
CA ASP A 149 23.16 -1.74 15.39
C ASP A 149 22.03 -0.69 15.28
N PRO A 150 21.16 -0.53 16.31
CA PRO A 150 20.07 0.45 16.28
C PRO A 150 20.56 1.90 16.14
N SER A 151 21.79 2.23 16.54
CA SER A 151 22.36 3.57 16.36
C SER A 151 22.57 3.93 14.88
N THR A 152 22.48 2.94 14.00
CA THR A 152 22.58 3.13 12.55
C THR A 152 21.22 3.28 11.85
N ILE A 153 20.11 3.31 12.59
CA ILE A 153 18.79 3.62 11.99
C ILE A 153 18.84 5.05 11.47
N LYS A 154 18.69 5.21 10.15
CA LYS A 154 18.71 6.52 9.48
C LYS A 154 17.32 7.03 9.16
N TYR A 155 16.42 6.13 8.83
CA TYR A 155 15.05 6.46 8.46
C TYR A 155 14.08 5.49 9.12
N VAL A 156 12.97 6.04 9.61
CA VAL A 156 11.76 5.31 9.99
C VAL A 156 10.69 5.69 8.98
N VAL A 157 10.38 4.81 8.07
CA VAL A 157 9.30 4.96 7.08
C VAL A 157 8.03 4.42 7.72
N VAL A 158 7.15 5.29 8.18
CA VAL A 158 5.85 4.91 8.74
C VAL A 158 4.88 4.69 7.60
N THR A 159 4.29 3.50 7.54
CA THR A 159 3.38 3.12 6.45
C THR A 159 2.10 3.93 6.49
N HIS A 160 1.58 4.25 7.68
CA HIS A 160 0.37 5.05 7.85
C HIS A 160 0.16 5.53 9.30
N ALA A 161 -0.76 6.48 9.49
CA ALA A 161 -0.99 7.18 10.75
C ALA A 161 -1.83 6.41 11.78
N HIS A 162 -1.57 5.11 12.00
CA HIS A 162 -2.11 4.36 13.13
C HIS A 162 -1.03 4.07 14.17
N GLY A 163 -1.42 4.06 15.45
CA GLY A 163 -0.51 3.96 16.59
C GLY A 163 0.38 2.73 16.58
N ASP A 164 -0.11 1.62 16.07
CA ASP A 164 0.62 0.35 15.94
C ASP A 164 1.70 0.35 14.85
N HIS A 165 1.83 1.44 14.08
CA HIS A 165 2.86 1.64 13.07
C HIS A 165 3.81 2.78 13.42
N PHE A 166 3.30 3.88 13.97
CA PHE A 166 4.14 5.03 14.32
C PHE A 166 4.60 5.06 15.79
N GLY A 167 4.03 4.23 16.68
CA GLY A 167 4.10 4.44 18.11
C GLY A 167 5.49 4.56 18.72
N GLY A 168 6.48 3.87 18.18
CA GLY A 168 7.87 3.99 18.60
C GLY A 168 8.72 4.96 17.77
N ALA A 169 8.16 5.61 16.74
CA ALA A 169 8.95 6.40 15.81
C ALA A 169 9.63 7.62 16.46
N GLN A 170 8.93 8.34 17.34
CA GLN A 170 9.49 9.48 18.07
C GLN A 170 10.63 9.05 18.99
N TYR A 171 10.47 7.93 19.71
CA TYR A 171 11.53 7.36 20.55
C TYR A 171 12.81 7.08 19.74
N LEU A 172 12.66 6.50 18.55
CA LEU A 172 13.79 6.22 17.67
C LEU A 172 14.44 7.51 17.12
N ALA A 173 13.65 8.54 16.84
CA ALA A 173 14.15 9.85 16.44
C ALA A 173 14.96 10.51 17.57
N ASP A 174 14.41 10.55 18.77
CA ASP A 174 15.02 11.19 19.94
C ASP A 174 16.30 10.46 20.41
N THR A 175 16.28 9.12 20.37
CA THR A 175 17.37 8.30 20.92
C THR A 175 18.50 8.09 19.92
N TYR A 176 18.18 7.91 18.64
CA TYR A 176 19.16 7.51 17.60
C TYR A 176 19.31 8.54 16.48
N GLY A 177 18.56 9.64 16.50
CA GLY A 177 18.58 10.64 15.45
C GLY A 177 18.01 10.15 14.12
N ALA A 178 17.12 9.14 14.17
CA ALA A 178 16.45 8.63 12.98
C ALA A 178 15.48 9.68 12.42
N ARG A 179 15.42 9.82 11.09
CA ARG A 179 14.48 10.72 10.43
C ARG A 179 13.16 9.99 10.20
N VAL A 180 12.07 10.57 10.65
CA VAL A 180 10.73 9.98 10.50
C VAL A 180 10.09 10.46 9.20
N MET A 181 9.60 9.52 8.41
CA MET A 181 8.99 9.77 7.11
C MET A 181 7.54 9.28 7.10
N LEU A 182 6.63 10.14 6.64
CA LEU A 182 5.20 9.82 6.49
C LEU A 182 4.64 10.62 5.30
N ALA A 183 3.57 10.14 4.68
CA ALA A 183 2.92 10.91 3.63
C ALA A 183 2.24 12.16 4.19
N PRO A 184 2.19 13.29 3.41
CA PRO A 184 1.61 14.55 3.89
C PRO A 184 0.20 14.41 4.46
N ALA A 185 -0.67 13.64 3.81
CA ALA A 185 -2.06 13.45 4.26
C ALA A 185 -2.15 12.73 5.62
N ASP A 186 -1.20 11.87 5.94
CA ASP A 186 -1.16 11.19 7.24
C ASP A 186 -0.46 12.03 8.31
N TRP A 187 0.48 12.90 7.95
CA TRP A 187 0.96 13.95 8.86
C TRP A 187 -0.18 14.88 9.28
N ASP A 188 -1.03 15.28 8.33
CA ASP A 188 -2.19 16.13 8.60
C ASP A 188 -3.23 15.39 9.45
N LEU A 189 -3.39 14.07 9.25
CA LEU A 189 -4.25 13.22 10.06
C LEU A 189 -3.75 13.13 11.51
N LEU A 190 -2.44 12.96 11.73
CA LEU A 190 -1.83 12.97 13.07
C LEU A 190 -2.02 14.33 13.75
N ALA A 191 -1.78 15.42 13.02
CA ALA A 191 -1.97 16.78 13.56
C ALA A 191 -3.43 17.05 13.98
N THR A 192 -4.40 16.51 13.21
CA THR A 192 -5.83 16.67 13.49
C THR A 192 -6.28 15.85 14.69
N ASN A 193 -5.86 14.57 14.75
CA ASN A 193 -6.31 13.64 15.78
C ASN A 193 -5.49 13.71 17.06
N ASN A 194 -4.28 14.24 16.99
CA ASN A 194 -3.33 14.36 18.09
C ASN A 194 -3.23 13.09 18.97
N PRO A 195 -3.01 11.90 18.38
CA PRO A 195 -2.97 10.67 19.16
C PRO A 195 -1.70 10.61 20.03
N ALA A 196 -1.76 9.82 21.11
CA ALA A 196 -0.60 9.57 21.96
C ALA A 196 0.55 8.99 21.12
N ASN A 197 1.79 9.37 21.46
CA ASN A 197 3.03 8.93 20.80
C ASN A 197 3.15 9.32 19.32
N ALA A 198 2.31 10.25 18.83
CA ALA A 198 2.47 10.78 17.47
C ALA A 198 3.85 11.39 17.30
N PRO A 199 4.61 11.03 16.27
CA PRO A 199 5.90 11.66 16.00
C PRO A 199 5.70 13.10 15.51
N THR A 200 6.70 13.94 15.80
CA THR A 200 6.78 15.28 15.23
C THR A 200 7.00 15.18 13.72
N ARG A 201 6.28 15.99 12.94
CA ARG A 201 6.43 16.03 11.46
C ARG A 201 7.87 16.34 11.09
N ASP A 202 8.47 15.47 10.26
CA ASP A 202 9.87 15.57 9.87
C ASP A 202 10.02 15.54 8.33
N LEU A 203 9.84 14.40 7.68
CA LEU A 203 9.99 14.27 6.24
C LEU A 203 8.69 13.81 5.56
N ASP A 204 8.35 14.48 4.48
CA ASP A 204 7.22 14.09 3.64
C ASP A 204 7.63 13.00 2.64
N ILE A 205 6.75 12.02 2.42
CA ILE A 205 6.89 11.00 1.38
C ILE A 205 6.08 11.43 0.16
N ALA A 206 6.72 11.45 -1.02
CA ALA A 206 6.05 11.62 -2.29
C ALA A 206 5.77 10.27 -2.98
N ASP A 207 4.71 10.17 -3.81
CA ASP A 207 4.43 8.93 -4.55
C ASP A 207 5.55 8.60 -5.53
N GLY A 208 6.04 7.36 -5.44
CA GLY A 208 7.16 6.87 -6.24
C GLY A 208 8.53 7.38 -5.81
N GLN A 209 8.62 8.03 -4.65
CA GLN A 209 9.90 8.48 -4.10
C GLN A 209 10.87 7.32 -3.92
N LYS A 210 12.12 7.53 -4.36
CA LYS A 210 13.22 6.60 -4.13
C LYS A 210 14.05 7.05 -2.94
N LEU A 211 14.06 6.23 -1.90
CA LEU A 211 14.89 6.41 -0.71
C LEU A 211 16.12 5.51 -0.84
N THR A 212 17.29 6.12 -1.07
CA THR A 212 18.55 5.37 -1.21
C THR A 212 19.41 5.55 0.04
N LEU A 213 19.83 4.44 0.61
CA LEU A 213 20.81 4.40 1.70
C LEU A 213 21.87 3.34 1.39
N GLY A 214 23.12 3.76 1.21
CA GLY A 214 24.21 2.87 0.83
C GLY A 214 23.94 2.15 -0.51
N ASP A 215 23.94 0.83 -0.46
CA ASP A 215 23.76 -0.07 -1.60
C ASP A 215 22.27 -0.42 -1.89
N THR A 216 21.35 0.20 -1.20
CA THR A 216 19.93 -0.19 -1.22
C THR A 216 19.03 1.01 -1.54
N THR A 217 18.08 0.81 -2.45
CA THR A 217 17.02 1.78 -2.77
C THR A 217 15.66 1.16 -2.50
N VAL A 218 14.87 1.82 -1.66
CA VAL A 218 13.46 1.52 -1.39
C VAL A 218 12.60 2.50 -2.19
N THR A 219 11.59 2.02 -2.89
CA THR A 219 10.64 2.88 -3.62
C THR A 219 9.33 2.96 -2.85
N LEU A 220 8.92 4.17 -2.48
CA LEU A 220 7.76 4.44 -1.64
C LEU A 220 6.55 4.79 -2.53
N HIS A 221 5.50 3.97 -2.48
CA HIS A 221 4.30 4.17 -3.29
C HIS A 221 3.12 4.59 -2.42
N HIS A 222 2.44 5.69 -2.78
CA HIS A 222 1.17 6.01 -2.15
C HIS A 222 0.10 4.99 -2.54
N THR A 223 -0.57 4.47 -1.52
CA THR A 223 -1.68 3.51 -1.65
C THR A 223 -2.82 3.92 -0.71
N PRO A 224 -3.39 5.14 -0.88
CA PRO A 224 -4.43 5.66 0.01
C PRO A 224 -5.65 4.74 0.05
N GLY A 225 -6.36 4.79 1.17
CA GLY A 225 -7.61 4.04 1.38
C GLY A 225 -7.74 3.56 2.81
N HIS A 226 -6.78 2.79 3.34
CA HIS A 226 -6.73 2.43 4.75
C HIS A 226 -6.62 3.68 5.64
N THR A 227 -5.66 4.55 5.32
CA THR A 227 -5.63 5.97 5.69
C THR A 227 -5.45 6.81 4.42
N PRO A 228 -5.67 8.13 4.45
CA PRO A 228 -5.46 9.00 3.30
C PRO A 228 -4.00 9.02 2.79
N GLY A 229 -3.04 8.80 3.67
CA GLY A 229 -1.60 8.85 3.36
C GLY A 229 -0.90 7.49 3.38
N THR A 230 -1.62 6.38 3.34
CA THR A 230 -0.99 5.05 3.35
C THR A 230 0.09 4.91 2.28
N VAL A 231 1.24 4.34 2.65
CA VAL A 231 2.41 4.07 1.80
C VAL A 231 2.73 2.59 1.78
N SER A 232 3.00 2.05 0.61
CA SER A 232 3.44 0.66 0.40
C SER A 232 4.80 0.65 -0.30
N PRO A 233 5.89 0.25 0.37
CA PRO A 233 7.22 0.25 -0.20
C PRO A 233 7.52 -0.98 -1.06
N PHE A 234 8.37 -0.79 -2.11
CA PHE A 234 9.13 -1.87 -2.73
C PHE A 234 10.58 -1.80 -2.26
N PHE A 235 11.20 -2.96 -2.06
CA PHE A 235 12.58 -3.06 -1.59
C PHE A 235 13.30 -4.29 -2.18
N PRO A 236 14.62 -4.23 -2.37
CA PRO A 236 15.41 -5.39 -2.74
C PRO A 236 15.64 -6.30 -1.54
N ALA A 237 15.41 -7.60 -1.68
CA ALA A 237 15.71 -8.62 -0.69
C ALA A 237 16.72 -9.61 -1.27
N ARG A 238 17.81 -9.86 -0.54
CA ARG A 238 18.88 -10.76 -0.96
C ARG A 238 18.74 -12.13 -0.30
N TRP A 239 18.78 -13.18 -1.11
CA TRP A 239 18.72 -14.55 -0.62
C TRP A 239 19.67 -15.43 -1.42
N ARG A 240 20.68 -15.98 -0.73
CA ARG A 240 21.67 -16.91 -1.34
C ARG A 240 22.28 -16.39 -2.65
N GLY A 241 22.73 -15.14 -2.62
CA GLY A 241 23.37 -14.49 -3.77
C GLY A 241 22.43 -14.00 -4.87
N ARG A 242 21.12 -14.16 -4.73
CA ARG A 242 20.12 -13.62 -5.65
C ARG A 242 19.41 -12.42 -5.02
N THR A 243 19.06 -11.46 -5.85
CA THR A 243 18.22 -10.33 -5.45
C THR A 243 16.79 -10.58 -5.92
N HIS A 244 15.86 -10.42 -5.01
CA HIS A 244 14.42 -10.49 -5.20
C HIS A 244 13.82 -9.10 -5.00
N THR A 245 12.61 -8.86 -5.50
CA THR A 245 11.86 -7.64 -5.26
C THR A 245 10.74 -7.91 -4.27
N GLY A 246 10.85 -7.32 -3.08
CA GLY A 246 9.80 -7.38 -2.06
C GLY A 246 8.88 -6.18 -2.12
N MET A 247 7.62 -6.38 -1.71
CA MET A 247 6.70 -5.34 -1.34
C MET A 247 6.22 -5.53 0.10
N LEU A 248 5.87 -4.43 0.76
CA LEU A 248 5.07 -4.45 1.98
C LEU A 248 3.77 -3.68 1.70
N TRP A 249 2.63 -4.32 1.95
CA TRP A 249 1.32 -3.67 1.83
C TRP A 249 1.04 -2.83 3.08
N GLY A 250 0.99 -1.51 2.91
CA GLY A 250 1.04 -0.56 4.03
C GLY A 250 -0.24 -0.43 4.85
N GLY A 251 -1.37 -0.96 4.40
CA GLY A 251 -2.63 -0.88 5.15
C GLY A 251 -3.54 -2.06 4.85
N THR A 252 -3.83 -2.89 5.86
CA THR A 252 -4.55 -4.15 5.65
C THR A 252 -6.07 -3.98 5.69
N ASN A 253 -6.61 -3.42 6.77
CA ASN A 253 -8.06 -3.35 6.97
C ASN A 253 -8.73 -2.30 6.08
N PRO A 254 -9.80 -2.67 5.35
CA PRO A 254 -10.58 -1.69 4.62
C PRO A 254 -11.24 -0.66 5.58
N PRO A 255 -11.28 0.62 5.21
CA PRO A 255 -11.94 1.65 6.00
C PRO A 255 -13.46 1.44 6.06
N ALA A 256 -14.16 2.11 6.98
CA ALA A 256 -15.60 1.99 7.13
C ALA A 256 -16.35 2.64 5.96
N ALA A 257 -15.95 3.84 5.53
CA ALA A 257 -16.64 4.60 4.49
C ALA A 257 -16.47 3.98 3.09
N THR A 258 -17.55 3.85 2.33
CA THR A 258 -17.55 3.29 0.97
C THR A 258 -16.62 4.04 0.03
N ALA A 259 -16.64 5.37 0.02
CA ALA A 259 -15.74 6.18 -0.81
C ALA A 259 -14.26 5.92 -0.52
N SER A 260 -13.90 5.66 0.74
CA SER A 260 -12.53 5.29 1.11
C SER A 260 -12.20 3.86 0.66
N LYS A 261 -13.17 2.93 0.65
CA LYS A 261 -12.99 1.58 0.08
C LYS A 261 -12.77 1.64 -1.44
N GLU A 262 -13.46 2.53 -2.15
CA GLU A 262 -13.25 2.75 -3.59
C GLU A 262 -11.85 3.32 -3.87
N THR A 263 -11.40 4.27 -3.07
CA THR A 263 -10.04 4.79 -3.12
C THR A 263 -9.02 3.68 -2.88
N TYR A 264 -9.25 2.84 -1.87
CA TYR A 264 -8.40 1.70 -1.55
C TYR A 264 -8.36 0.69 -2.71
N LEU A 265 -9.52 0.38 -3.32
CA LEU A 265 -9.59 -0.49 -4.50
C LEU A 265 -8.78 0.07 -5.68
N SER A 266 -8.89 1.36 -5.95
CA SER A 266 -8.09 2.05 -6.99
C SER A 266 -6.59 1.95 -6.71
N SER A 267 -6.20 2.13 -5.45
CA SER A 267 -4.81 1.96 -4.99
C SER A 267 -4.31 0.53 -5.19
N ALA A 268 -5.11 -0.48 -4.80
CA ALA A 268 -4.76 -1.89 -4.97
C ALA A 268 -4.55 -2.26 -6.45
N LEU A 269 -5.42 -1.78 -7.35
CA LEU A 269 -5.30 -2.00 -8.80
C LEU A 269 -4.03 -1.36 -9.38
N THR A 270 -3.75 -0.11 -8.99
CA THR A 270 -2.57 0.63 -9.42
C THR A 270 -1.30 -0.05 -8.91
N PHE A 271 -1.28 -0.43 -7.63
CA PHE A 271 -0.13 -1.08 -7.00
C PHE A 271 0.15 -2.46 -7.61
N ALA A 272 -0.88 -3.28 -7.86
CA ALA A 272 -0.73 -4.54 -8.57
C ALA A 272 -0.10 -4.38 -9.96
N SER A 273 -0.43 -3.28 -10.66
CA SER A 273 0.20 -2.95 -11.93
C SER A 273 1.69 -2.55 -11.77
N ARG A 274 2.02 -1.81 -10.70
CA ARG A 274 3.41 -1.46 -10.36
C ARG A 274 4.21 -2.72 -9.98
N MET A 275 3.63 -3.64 -9.20
CA MET A 275 4.23 -4.93 -8.83
C MET A 275 4.61 -5.77 -10.06
N ARG A 276 3.71 -5.85 -11.07
CA ARG A 276 4.02 -6.58 -12.32
C ARG A 276 5.20 -5.99 -13.05
N ARG A 277 5.32 -4.65 -13.11
CA ARG A 277 6.45 -3.97 -13.79
C ARG A 277 7.77 -4.09 -13.04
N ALA A 278 7.72 -4.32 -11.74
CA ALA A 278 8.88 -4.46 -10.87
C ALA A 278 9.23 -5.93 -10.57
N ASP A 279 8.52 -6.88 -11.19
CA ASP A 279 8.70 -8.33 -10.98
C ASP A 279 8.69 -8.70 -9.48
N VAL A 280 7.76 -8.11 -8.71
CA VAL A 280 7.62 -8.39 -7.27
C VAL A 280 7.30 -9.86 -7.05
N ASP A 281 8.15 -10.56 -6.30
CA ASP A 281 8.07 -11.99 -6.01
C ASP A 281 8.04 -12.33 -4.51
N ILE A 282 8.08 -11.28 -3.66
CA ILE A 282 7.91 -11.34 -2.20
C ILE A 282 6.79 -10.40 -1.80
N GLU A 283 5.84 -10.91 -1.01
CA GLU A 283 4.81 -10.09 -0.40
C GLU A 283 4.92 -10.12 1.13
N LEU A 284 4.82 -8.94 1.76
CA LEU A 284 4.75 -8.76 3.19
C LEU A 284 3.58 -7.85 3.56
N SER A 285 3.13 -8.00 4.80
CA SER A 285 2.22 -7.08 5.47
C SER A 285 2.85 -6.60 6.78
N GLY A 286 2.54 -5.37 7.22
CA GLY A 286 2.85 -4.91 8.58
C GLY A 286 2.17 -5.77 9.66
N HIS A 287 1.10 -6.49 9.28
CA HIS A 287 0.38 -7.41 10.15
C HIS A 287 0.61 -8.86 9.74
N PRO A 288 1.35 -9.66 10.52
CA PRO A 288 1.70 -11.04 10.16
C PRO A 288 0.47 -11.98 10.04
N PHE A 289 -0.68 -11.62 10.58
CA PHE A 289 -1.92 -12.37 10.37
C PHE A 289 -2.47 -12.25 8.93
N ALA A 290 -2.04 -11.25 8.15
CA ALA A 290 -2.53 -11.02 6.79
C ALA A 290 -1.69 -11.74 5.72
N ASP A 291 -0.47 -12.15 6.07
CA ASP A 291 0.47 -12.77 5.15
C ASP A 291 1.04 -14.12 5.66
N TYR A 292 0.43 -14.71 6.70
CA TYR A 292 0.93 -15.92 7.35
C TYR A 292 2.36 -15.76 7.89
N GLY A 293 2.69 -14.54 8.33
CA GLY A 293 4.05 -14.10 8.58
C GLY A 293 4.73 -14.84 9.73
N LEU A 294 4.04 -15.07 10.87
CA LEU A 294 4.62 -15.77 12.02
C LEU A 294 4.98 -17.22 11.67
N GLU A 295 4.09 -17.91 10.99
CA GLU A 295 4.28 -19.30 10.58
C GLU A 295 5.39 -19.41 9.52
N ARG A 296 5.50 -18.45 8.60
CA ARG A 296 6.62 -18.39 7.65
C ARG A 296 7.95 -18.13 8.36
N MET A 297 7.97 -17.26 9.39
CA MET A 297 9.15 -17.06 10.23
C MET A 297 9.54 -18.35 10.92
N GLU A 298 8.59 -19.11 11.47
CA GLU A 298 8.86 -20.38 12.12
C GLU A 298 9.33 -21.46 11.15
N GLN A 299 8.75 -21.55 9.96
CA GLN A 299 9.22 -22.42 8.89
C GLN A 299 10.69 -22.12 8.51
N LEU A 300 11.05 -20.84 8.39
CA LEU A 300 12.41 -20.44 8.08
C LEU A 300 13.38 -20.78 9.23
N ARG A 301 12.96 -20.56 10.48
CA ARG A 301 13.74 -20.86 11.68
C ARG A 301 13.98 -22.36 11.85
N SER A 302 12.95 -23.17 11.59
CA SER A 302 13.02 -24.63 11.69
C SER A 302 13.85 -25.28 10.58
N ALA A 303 14.07 -24.58 9.47
CA ALA A 303 14.82 -25.08 8.32
C ALA A 303 15.84 -24.06 7.79
N PRO A 304 16.83 -23.61 8.60
CA PRO A 304 17.75 -22.50 8.26
C PRO A 304 18.62 -22.78 7.04
N ASN A 305 18.87 -24.05 6.75
CA ASN A 305 19.65 -24.50 5.58
C ASN A 305 18.80 -24.79 4.34
N SER A 306 17.48 -24.61 4.42
CA SER A 306 16.59 -24.81 3.25
C SER A 306 17.00 -23.92 2.09
N ALA A 307 17.00 -24.50 0.88
CA ALA A 307 17.16 -23.72 -0.33
C ALA A 307 15.93 -22.82 -0.62
N LYS A 308 14.77 -23.17 -0.03
CA LYS A 308 13.51 -22.45 -0.19
C LYS A 308 13.32 -21.47 0.95
N ASN A 309 13.00 -20.22 0.61
CA ASN A 309 12.54 -19.21 1.57
C ASN A 309 11.01 -19.10 1.45
N PRO A 310 10.24 -19.31 2.54
CA PRO A 310 8.77 -19.28 2.49
C PRO A 310 8.20 -17.90 2.16
N PHE A 311 9.00 -16.84 2.25
CA PHE A 311 8.60 -15.48 1.86
C PHE A 311 8.73 -15.22 0.35
N ILE A 312 9.44 -16.07 -0.40
CA ILE A 312 9.51 -15.99 -1.86
C ILE A 312 8.33 -16.75 -2.45
N VAL A 313 7.24 -16.05 -2.71
CA VAL A 313 6.00 -16.62 -3.24
C VAL A 313 5.96 -16.65 -4.77
N GLY A 314 6.96 -16.02 -5.41
CA GLY A 314 7.02 -15.81 -6.84
C GLY A 314 6.07 -14.73 -7.36
N THR A 315 6.32 -14.23 -8.57
CA THR A 315 5.52 -13.12 -9.14
C THR A 315 4.04 -13.49 -9.28
N SER A 316 3.72 -14.73 -9.64
CA SER A 316 2.33 -15.19 -9.72
C SER A 316 1.64 -15.27 -8.35
N GLY A 317 2.37 -15.67 -7.31
CA GLY A 317 1.89 -15.71 -5.93
C GLY A 317 1.58 -14.31 -5.41
N ALA A 318 2.52 -13.37 -5.56
CA ALA A 318 2.35 -11.98 -5.15
C ALA A 318 1.18 -11.29 -5.90
N GLN A 319 1.03 -11.56 -7.22
CA GLN A 319 -0.10 -11.05 -8.00
C GLN A 319 -1.44 -11.67 -7.56
N ARG A 320 -1.45 -12.95 -7.19
CA ARG A 320 -2.66 -13.60 -6.68
C ARG A 320 -3.07 -13.04 -5.33
N TRP A 321 -2.11 -12.75 -4.45
CA TRP A 321 -2.36 -12.09 -3.18
C TRP A 321 -3.06 -10.73 -3.39
N MET A 322 -2.53 -9.87 -4.27
CA MET A 322 -3.18 -8.59 -4.63
C MET A 322 -4.53 -8.76 -5.32
N LYS A 323 -4.71 -9.82 -6.11
CA LYS A 323 -6.02 -10.13 -6.72
C LYS A 323 -7.07 -10.50 -5.68
N ILE A 324 -6.67 -11.16 -4.60
CA ILE A 324 -7.55 -11.43 -3.46
C ILE A 324 -7.90 -10.12 -2.74
N VAL A 325 -6.92 -9.23 -2.48
CA VAL A 325 -7.18 -7.89 -1.92
C VAL A 325 -8.23 -7.15 -2.76
N GLU A 326 -8.03 -7.07 -4.08
CA GLU A 326 -9.01 -6.47 -5.01
C GLU A 326 -10.39 -7.11 -4.87
N THR A 327 -10.44 -8.44 -4.87
CA THR A 327 -11.72 -9.19 -4.87
C THR A 327 -12.48 -8.98 -3.57
N MET A 328 -11.79 -9.05 -2.44
CA MET A 328 -12.36 -8.78 -1.12
C MET A 328 -12.88 -7.34 -0.98
N LEU A 329 -12.13 -6.35 -1.49
CA LEU A 329 -12.57 -4.95 -1.50
C LEU A 329 -13.84 -4.76 -2.33
N ARG A 330 -13.95 -5.40 -3.50
CA ARG A 330 -15.20 -5.39 -4.30
C ARG A 330 -16.36 -5.98 -3.53
N GLY A 331 -16.14 -7.07 -2.78
CA GLY A 331 -17.14 -7.67 -1.91
C GLY A 331 -17.59 -6.71 -0.81
N ARG A 332 -16.64 -6.01 -0.16
CA ARG A 332 -16.95 -5.01 0.88
C ARG A 332 -17.75 -3.83 0.33
N ILE A 333 -17.45 -3.36 -0.88
CA ILE A 333 -18.20 -2.28 -1.56
C ILE A 333 -19.59 -2.78 -1.94
N ALA A 334 -19.73 -3.99 -2.48
CA ALA A 334 -21.02 -4.59 -2.82
C ALA A 334 -21.91 -4.75 -1.56
N GLN A 335 -21.33 -5.17 -0.44
CA GLN A 335 -22.04 -5.28 0.85
C GLN A 335 -22.62 -3.94 1.32
N ASP A 336 -21.86 -2.83 1.17
CA ASP A 336 -22.37 -1.49 1.50
C ASP A 336 -23.54 -1.09 0.58
N GLN A 337 -23.45 -1.41 -0.72
CA GLN A 337 -24.50 -1.13 -1.70
C GLN A 337 -25.78 -1.94 -1.42
N GLU A 338 -25.64 -3.22 -1.08
CA GLU A 338 -26.75 -4.08 -0.68
C GLU A 338 -27.45 -3.55 0.58
N ALA A 339 -26.70 -3.13 1.60
CA ALA A 339 -27.26 -2.56 2.81
C ALA A 339 -28.01 -1.24 2.55
N THR A 340 -27.48 -0.38 1.68
CA THR A 340 -28.13 0.87 1.27
C THR A 340 -29.44 0.61 0.53
N THR A 341 -29.46 -0.35 -0.40
CA THR A 341 -30.66 -0.73 -1.16
C THR A 341 -31.73 -1.30 -0.25
N ALA A 342 -31.39 -2.19 0.68
CA ALA A 342 -32.32 -2.76 1.65
C ALA A 342 -32.95 -1.67 2.55
N THR A 343 -32.15 -0.71 3.02
CA THR A 343 -32.65 0.42 3.83
C THR A 343 -33.65 1.29 3.03
N THR A 344 -33.31 1.61 1.78
CA THR A 344 -34.16 2.45 0.91
C THR A 344 -35.49 1.74 0.63
N THR A 345 -35.46 0.45 0.37
CA THR A 345 -36.67 -0.35 0.11
C THR A 345 -37.57 -0.41 1.35
N ALA A 346 -36.97 -0.59 2.54
CA ALA A 346 -37.72 -0.61 3.80
C ALA A 346 -38.42 0.74 4.08
N LEU A 347 -37.71 1.86 3.85
CA LEU A 347 -38.26 3.21 4.01
C LEU A 347 -39.41 3.48 3.03
N ALA A 348 -39.29 3.04 1.78
CA ALA A 348 -40.35 3.16 0.77
C ALA A 348 -41.61 2.36 1.15
N ALA A 349 -41.45 1.17 1.73
CA ALA A 349 -42.55 0.33 2.18
C ALA A 349 -43.29 0.87 3.42
N THR A 350 -42.66 1.69 4.22
CA THR A 350 -43.24 2.30 5.44
C THR A 350 -43.86 3.68 5.19
N SER A 351 -43.72 4.26 4.01
CA SER A 351 -44.37 5.53 3.67
C SER A 351 -45.88 5.30 3.51
N PRO A 352 -46.77 5.95 4.32
CA PRO A 352 -48.20 5.76 4.18
C PRO A 352 -48.65 6.32 2.84
N HIS A 353 -49.35 5.49 2.04
CA HIS A 353 -50.13 5.99 0.94
C HIS A 353 -51.17 6.96 1.52
N THR A 354 -50.95 8.25 1.40
CA THR A 354 -52.06 9.21 1.50
C THR A 354 -52.98 8.99 0.35
N ALA A 355 -53.96 8.06 0.54
CA ALA A 355 -55.11 7.97 -0.34
C ALA A 355 -55.81 9.31 -0.27
N GLY A 356 -55.69 10.09 -1.35
CA GLY A 356 -56.48 11.30 -1.52
C GLY A 356 -57.95 10.89 -1.56
N CYS A 357 -58.71 11.30 -0.54
CA CYS A 357 -60.15 11.39 -0.63
C CYS A 357 -60.52 12.54 -1.56
N CYS A 358 -61.15 12.23 -2.69
CA CYS A 358 -62.06 13.13 -3.39
C CYS A 358 -63.45 13.01 -2.80
#